data_5d9a80753a980636542714f69461f7b1
#
_entry.id   5d9a80753a980636542714f69461f7b1
#
_cell.length_a   1.000
_cell.length_b   1.000
_cell.length_c   1.000
_cell.angle_alpha   90.00
_cell.angle_beta   90.00
_cell.angle_gamma   90.00
#
_symmetry.space_group_name_H-M   'P 1'
#
loop_
_entity.id
_entity.type
_entity.pdbx_description
1 polymer ?
#
loop_
_entity_poly.entity_id
_entity_poly.type
_entity_poly.pdbx_seq_one_letter_code
_entity_poly.pdbx_strand_id
1 'polypeptide(L)'
;MLMMTSIDGKIDGDFIDKHNEWLGDYYEELKLEISDAWGNGSNTHKKYFSDEGVNLATFTGFVAEFSDNVIKDKFPYVVSFDSTGKVKWRNAALTYPENVSNQVLVVTTHKAKPEYIAYLKANDIAYIFADDESGEKIDIKIALDKLYTLFDIRRFALTGGAIINAEFLKQNLVDEIRLLIAPYIDGSQNATICESVGNVALTQEFKLDECKKLKENGLLLVYKKA
;
A
#
# COMPACT_ATOMS: atom_id res chain seq x y z
N MET A 1 3.37 -5.27 8.37
CA MET A 1 2.52 -4.05 8.27
C MET A 1 3.18 -2.93 9.03
N LEU A 2 3.31 -1.75 8.44
CA LEU A 2 3.88 -0.55 9.05
C LEU A 2 2.85 0.58 9.00
N MET A 3 2.49 1.14 10.15
CA MET A 3 1.48 2.20 10.25
C MET A 3 1.92 3.30 11.21
N MET A 4 1.59 4.55 10.87
CA MET A 4 1.62 5.66 11.83
C MET A 4 0.19 5.95 12.30
N THR A 5 0.00 6.16 13.59
CA THR A 5 -1.32 6.42 14.19
C THR A 5 -1.27 7.55 15.19
N SER A 6 -2.41 8.19 15.44
CA SER A 6 -2.64 8.96 16.64
C SER A 6 -2.70 8.07 17.89
N ILE A 7 -2.73 8.64 19.09
CA ILE A 7 -2.89 7.90 20.36
C ILE A 7 -4.22 7.13 20.40
N ASP A 8 -5.27 7.69 19.80
CA ASP A 8 -6.59 7.05 19.66
C ASP A 8 -6.75 6.18 18.40
N GLY A 9 -5.61 5.82 17.76
CA GLY A 9 -5.53 4.80 16.72
C GLY A 9 -5.97 5.23 15.32
N LYS A 10 -6.09 6.53 15.05
CA LYS A 10 -6.43 7.03 13.70
C LYS A 10 -5.23 7.00 12.78
N ILE A 11 -5.47 6.68 11.51
CA ILE A 11 -4.41 6.62 10.46
C ILE A 11 -4.52 7.74 9.43
N ASP A 12 -5.47 8.64 9.60
CA ASP A 12 -5.72 9.80 8.76
C ASP A 12 -6.25 10.94 9.64
N GLY A 13 -6.02 12.18 9.24
CA GLY A 13 -6.45 13.37 9.97
C GLY A 13 -5.35 14.40 10.09
N ASP A 14 -5.70 15.54 10.67
CA ASP A 14 -4.82 16.70 10.81
C ASP A 14 -3.50 16.38 11.53
N PHE A 15 -3.46 15.34 12.33
CA PHE A 15 -2.23 14.96 13.05
C PHE A 15 -1.12 14.49 12.10
N ILE A 16 -1.47 13.99 10.91
CA ILE A 16 -0.51 13.58 9.87
C ILE A 16 0.34 14.78 9.43
N ASP A 17 -0.29 15.94 9.26
CA ASP A 17 0.40 17.17 8.85
C ASP A 17 1.02 17.93 10.04
N LYS A 18 0.58 17.61 11.27
CA LYS A 18 1.05 18.24 12.52
C LYS A 18 2.14 17.47 13.24
N HIS A 19 2.38 16.19 12.84
CA HIS A 19 3.54 15.49 13.40
C HIS A 19 4.80 16.23 12.95
N ASN A 20 5.80 16.28 13.81
CA ASN A 20 7.02 16.94 13.42
C ASN A 20 7.72 16.17 12.28
N GLU A 21 8.52 16.89 11.53
CA GLU A 21 9.28 16.36 10.39
C GLU A 21 10.04 15.08 10.78
N TRP A 22 10.65 15.06 11.98
CA TRP A 22 11.45 13.93 12.43
C TRP A 22 10.67 12.60 12.51
N LEU A 23 9.43 12.59 12.98
CA LEU A 23 8.65 11.36 13.11
C LEU A 23 8.21 10.85 11.73
N GLY A 24 7.90 11.78 10.81
CA GLY A 24 7.62 11.46 9.41
C GLY A 24 8.83 10.89 8.70
N ASP A 25 9.99 11.52 8.82
CA ASP A 25 11.24 11.05 8.26
C ASP A 25 11.61 9.66 8.80
N TYR A 26 11.49 9.45 10.11
CA TYR A 26 11.74 8.17 10.73
C TYR A 26 10.80 7.06 10.19
N TYR A 27 9.52 7.39 9.96
CA TYR A 27 8.57 6.46 9.34
C TYR A 27 9.02 6.07 7.92
N GLU A 28 9.44 7.05 7.12
CA GLU A 28 9.89 6.82 5.76
C GLU A 28 11.20 6.03 5.71
N GLU A 29 12.18 6.38 6.55
CA GLU A 29 13.44 5.64 6.68
C GLU A 29 13.18 4.18 7.09
N LEU A 30 12.37 3.97 8.12
CA LEU A 30 12.03 2.64 8.61
C LEU A 30 11.35 1.80 7.53
N LYS A 31 10.45 2.38 6.76
CA LYS A 31 9.77 1.72 5.63
C LYS A 31 10.76 1.17 4.61
N LEU A 32 11.74 1.98 4.22
CA LEU A 32 12.78 1.60 3.25
C LEU A 32 13.78 0.59 3.83
N GLU A 33 14.09 0.68 5.12
CA GLU A 33 15.00 -0.25 5.79
C GLU A 33 14.42 -1.67 5.88
N ILE A 34 13.13 -1.77 6.21
CA ILE A 34 12.50 -3.07 6.50
C ILE A 34 11.95 -3.79 5.28
N SER A 35 11.90 -3.14 4.11
CA SER A 35 11.21 -3.72 2.94
C SER A 35 11.94 -3.50 1.62
N ASP A 36 11.69 -4.41 0.69
CA ASP A 36 12.10 -4.32 -0.72
C ASP A 36 11.04 -3.56 -1.54
N ALA A 37 9.80 -3.54 -1.03
CA ALA A 37 8.68 -2.81 -1.59
C ALA A 37 7.70 -2.40 -0.48
N TRP A 38 7.00 -1.29 -0.71
CA TRP A 38 5.91 -0.85 0.14
C TRP A 38 4.64 -0.65 -0.68
N GLY A 39 3.48 -0.66 -0.05
CA GLY A 39 2.26 -0.50 -0.83
C GLY A 39 1.00 -0.30 -0.02
N ASN A 40 -0.02 0.17 -0.76
CA ASN A 40 -1.30 0.59 -0.23
C ASN A 40 -2.46 0.08 -1.11
N GLY A 41 -3.66 0.16 -0.56
CA GLY A 41 -4.89 0.03 -1.35
C GLY A 41 -5.14 1.24 -2.24
N SER A 42 -5.92 1.04 -3.31
CA SER A 42 -6.19 2.06 -4.33
C SER A 42 -6.79 3.37 -3.80
N ASN A 43 -7.57 3.33 -2.72
CA ASN A 43 -8.14 4.55 -2.15
C ASN A 43 -7.07 5.48 -1.59
N THR A 44 -6.05 4.93 -0.92
CA THR A 44 -4.92 5.69 -0.40
C THR A 44 -4.08 6.26 -1.55
N HIS A 45 -3.71 5.42 -2.50
CA HIS A 45 -2.93 5.88 -3.66
C HIS A 45 -3.70 6.91 -4.50
N LYS A 46 -5.01 6.74 -4.66
CA LYS A 46 -5.83 7.73 -5.36
C LYS A 46 -5.82 9.08 -4.64
N LYS A 47 -5.91 9.08 -3.31
CA LYS A 47 -5.93 10.31 -2.50
C LYS A 47 -4.62 11.10 -2.62
N TYR A 48 -3.47 10.41 -2.60
CA TYR A 48 -2.17 11.06 -2.44
C TYR A 48 -1.31 11.12 -3.71
N PHE A 49 -1.51 10.22 -4.67
CA PHE A 49 -0.59 10.04 -5.80
C PHE A 49 -1.26 10.00 -7.18
N SER A 50 -2.61 10.00 -7.25
CA SER A 50 -3.29 9.96 -8.55
C SER A 50 -3.22 11.31 -9.26
N ASP A 51 -2.87 11.27 -10.54
CA ASP A 51 -2.88 12.45 -11.42
C ASP A 51 -4.21 12.55 -12.15
N GLU A 52 -5.05 13.47 -11.72
CA GLU A 52 -6.36 13.71 -12.34
C GLU A 52 -6.25 14.30 -13.77
N GLY A 53 -5.06 14.77 -14.18
CA GLY A 53 -4.78 15.19 -15.55
C GLY A 53 -4.70 14.05 -16.56
N VAL A 54 -4.53 12.80 -16.12
CA VAL A 54 -4.49 11.63 -17.01
C VAL A 54 -5.88 11.33 -17.55
N ASN A 55 -6.04 11.40 -18.87
CA ASN A 55 -7.28 11.07 -19.57
C ASN A 55 -7.23 9.66 -20.19
N LEU A 56 -7.87 8.69 -19.56
CA LEU A 56 -7.89 7.31 -20.05
C LEU A 56 -8.58 7.15 -21.41
N ALA A 57 -9.48 8.08 -21.80
CA ALA A 57 -10.15 8.01 -23.10
C ALA A 57 -9.18 8.13 -24.29
N THR A 58 -7.99 8.72 -24.08
CA THR A 58 -6.95 8.79 -25.12
C THR A 58 -6.36 7.42 -25.47
N PHE A 59 -6.55 6.42 -24.61
CA PHE A 59 -6.09 5.04 -24.80
C PHE A 59 -7.17 4.11 -25.37
N THR A 60 -8.35 4.63 -25.67
CA THR A 60 -9.40 3.89 -26.38
C THR A 60 -8.90 3.50 -27.77
N GLY A 61 -8.92 2.22 -28.10
CA GLY A 61 -8.42 1.70 -29.38
C GLY A 61 -6.98 1.19 -29.33
N PHE A 62 -6.25 1.39 -28.25
CA PHE A 62 -4.99 0.69 -28.01
C PHE A 62 -5.29 -0.77 -27.62
N VAL A 63 -4.41 -1.68 -28.04
CA VAL A 63 -4.55 -3.10 -27.66
C VAL A 63 -4.18 -3.27 -26.20
N ALA A 64 -5.16 -3.64 -25.38
CA ALA A 64 -4.91 -4.03 -24.00
C ALA A 64 -4.40 -5.47 -23.95
N GLU A 65 -3.24 -5.68 -23.34
CA GLU A 65 -2.73 -7.01 -23.09
C GLU A 65 -3.08 -7.43 -21.66
N PHE A 66 -4.05 -8.33 -21.54
CA PHE A 66 -4.48 -8.91 -20.27
C PHE A 66 -3.56 -10.06 -19.84
N SER A 67 -2.28 -9.74 -19.72
CA SER A 67 -1.21 -10.59 -19.18
C SER A 67 -0.30 -9.74 -18.32
N ASP A 68 0.45 -10.36 -17.43
CA ASP A 68 1.37 -9.65 -16.55
C ASP A 68 2.41 -8.87 -17.37
N ASN A 69 2.62 -7.61 -17.05
CA ASN A 69 3.62 -6.73 -17.64
C ASN A 69 4.77 -6.54 -16.65
N VAL A 70 5.79 -7.40 -16.76
CA VAL A 70 6.91 -7.44 -15.83
C VAL A 70 8.00 -6.49 -16.30
N ILE A 71 8.16 -5.38 -15.60
CA ILE A 71 9.26 -4.43 -15.81
C ILE A 71 10.07 -4.41 -14.50
N LYS A 72 11.34 -4.82 -14.57
CA LYS A 72 12.25 -4.86 -13.43
C LYS A 72 13.17 -3.67 -13.46
N ASP A 73 13.26 -2.99 -12.33
CA ASP A 73 14.22 -1.92 -12.11
C ASP A 73 14.97 -2.17 -10.78
N LYS A 74 15.99 -1.35 -10.52
CA LYS A 74 16.81 -1.43 -9.30
C LYS A 74 16.24 -0.63 -8.14
N PHE A 75 15.13 0.08 -8.35
CA PHE A 75 14.51 0.91 -7.33
C PHE A 75 13.65 0.08 -6.38
N PRO A 76 13.38 0.55 -5.15
CA PRO A 76 12.28 0.02 -4.37
C PRO A 76 10.98 0.11 -5.16
N TYR A 77 10.06 -0.81 -4.92
CA TYR A 77 8.76 -0.76 -5.57
C TYR A 77 7.72 -0.10 -4.68
N VAL A 78 6.84 0.68 -5.31
CA VAL A 78 5.55 1.07 -4.73
C VAL A 78 4.45 0.21 -5.35
N VAL A 79 3.79 -0.59 -4.54
CA VAL A 79 2.77 -1.55 -4.99
C VAL A 79 1.37 -1.01 -4.72
N SER A 80 0.57 -0.88 -5.78
CA SER A 80 -0.82 -0.44 -5.68
C SER A 80 -1.78 -1.60 -5.86
N PHE A 81 -2.56 -1.92 -4.81
CA PHE A 81 -3.65 -2.88 -4.92
C PHE A 81 -4.90 -2.19 -5.48
N ASP A 82 -5.09 -2.27 -6.78
CA ASP A 82 -6.13 -1.53 -7.53
C ASP A 82 -6.91 -2.43 -8.48
N SER A 83 -7.90 -3.15 -7.94
CA SER A 83 -8.67 -4.15 -8.69
C SER A 83 -9.41 -3.61 -9.92
N THR A 84 -9.69 -2.32 -9.98
CA THR A 84 -10.55 -1.74 -11.04
C THR A 84 -9.93 -0.60 -11.83
N GLY A 85 -8.66 -0.26 -11.56
CA GLY A 85 -7.96 0.80 -12.28
C GLY A 85 -8.43 2.21 -11.91
N LYS A 86 -8.35 2.57 -10.63
CA LYS A 86 -8.76 3.88 -10.12
C LYS A 86 -7.61 4.88 -10.02
N VAL A 87 -6.37 4.39 -9.89
CA VAL A 87 -5.19 5.20 -9.66
C VAL A 87 -4.51 5.52 -10.99
N LYS A 88 -4.41 6.79 -11.30
CA LYS A 88 -3.77 7.30 -12.51
C LYS A 88 -2.37 7.80 -12.18
N TRP A 89 -1.37 7.03 -12.50
CA TRP A 89 0.02 7.34 -12.24
C TRP A 89 0.58 8.30 -13.29
N ARG A 90 1.24 9.37 -12.87
CA ARG A 90 1.86 10.31 -13.83
C ARG A 90 3.00 9.65 -14.61
N ASN A 91 3.79 8.82 -13.94
CA ASN A 91 4.97 8.17 -14.48
C ASN A 91 5.10 6.74 -13.93
N ALA A 92 5.97 5.94 -14.57
CA ALA A 92 6.35 4.62 -14.09
C ALA A 92 7.14 4.66 -12.77
N ALA A 93 7.67 5.81 -12.38
CA ALA A 93 8.38 6.01 -11.13
C ALA A 93 7.71 7.09 -10.28
N LEU A 94 7.57 6.82 -8.99
CA LEU A 94 7.12 7.73 -7.97
C LEU A 94 8.31 8.18 -7.13
N THR A 95 8.57 9.50 -7.08
CA THR A 95 9.56 10.06 -6.14
C THR A 95 8.88 10.33 -4.81
N TYR A 96 9.09 9.42 -3.84
CA TYR A 96 8.51 9.51 -2.50
C TYR A 96 9.18 8.50 -1.55
N PRO A 97 9.73 8.91 -0.37
CA PRO A 97 9.87 10.30 0.03
C PRO A 97 10.82 11.10 -0.89
N GLU A 98 11.05 12.36 -0.58
CA GLU A 98 11.92 13.21 -1.39
C GLU A 98 13.27 12.51 -1.67
N ASN A 99 13.71 12.55 -2.93
CA ASN A 99 14.95 11.93 -3.42
C ASN A 99 14.96 10.39 -3.48
N VAL A 100 13.87 9.71 -3.18
CA VAL A 100 13.75 8.25 -3.35
C VAL A 100 12.83 7.95 -4.51
N SER A 101 13.37 7.33 -5.56
CA SER A 101 12.58 6.87 -6.69
C SER A 101 12.09 5.44 -6.44
N ASN A 102 10.79 5.23 -6.57
CA ASN A 102 10.15 3.92 -6.45
C ASN A 102 9.51 3.55 -7.77
N GLN A 103 9.74 2.36 -8.27
CA GLN A 103 9.04 1.88 -9.45
C GLN A 103 7.60 1.52 -9.10
N VAL A 104 6.66 2.06 -9.86
CA VAL A 104 5.24 1.77 -9.70
C VAL A 104 4.94 0.37 -10.22
N LEU A 105 4.25 -0.43 -9.38
CA LEU A 105 3.74 -1.74 -9.72
C LEU A 105 2.27 -1.83 -9.33
N VAL A 106 1.41 -2.12 -10.29
CA VAL A 106 -0.02 -2.23 -10.06
C VAL A 106 -0.44 -3.69 -9.97
N VAL A 107 -1.05 -4.07 -8.86
CA VAL A 107 -1.77 -5.35 -8.72
C VAL A 107 -3.22 -5.09 -9.06
N THR A 108 -3.73 -5.76 -10.09
CA THR A 108 -5.08 -5.52 -10.62
C THR A 108 -5.81 -6.82 -10.90
N THR A 109 -7.02 -6.74 -11.45
CA THR A 109 -7.83 -7.86 -11.93
C THR A 109 -8.27 -7.64 -13.36
N HIS A 110 -8.78 -8.68 -14.01
CA HIS A 110 -9.35 -8.59 -15.37
C HIS A 110 -10.61 -7.70 -15.43
N LYS A 111 -11.09 -7.21 -14.29
CA LYS A 111 -12.16 -6.21 -14.19
C LYS A 111 -11.71 -4.80 -14.53
N ALA A 112 -10.42 -4.53 -14.51
CA ALA A 112 -9.86 -3.24 -14.92
C ALA A 112 -10.21 -2.99 -16.41
N LYS A 113 -10.57 -1.74 -16.71
CA LYS A 113 -10.96 -1.39 -18.08
C LYS A 113 -9.80 -1.55 -19.07
N PRO A 114 -10.06 -1.98 -20.33
CA PRO A 114 -9.02 -2.10 -21.35
C PRO A 114 -8.18 -0.82 -21.51
N GLU A 115 -8.80 0.35 -21.46
CA GLU A 115 -8.12 1.64 -21.57
C GLU A 115 -7.12 1.86 -20.44
N TYR A 116 -7.42 1.36 -19.23
CA TYR A 116 -6.51 1.45 -18.09
C TYR A 116 -5.29 0.55 -18.29
N ILE A 117 -5.49 -0.69 -18.71
CA ILE A 117 -4.39 -1.63 -18.99
C ILE A 117 -3.51 -1.11 -20.14
N ALA A 118 -4.13 -0.61 -21.21
CA ALA A 118 -3.40 0.02 -22.31
C ALA A 118 -2.60 1.24 -21.85
N TYR A 119 -3.19 2.07 -20.99
CA TYR A 119 -2.51 3.22 -20.38
C TYR A 119 -1.29 2.79 -19.56
N LEU A 120 -1.42 1.79 -18.68
CA LEU A 120 -0.30 1.30 -17.87
C LEU A 120 0.85 0.85 -18.77
N LYS A 121 0.53 0.05 -19.80
CA LYS A 121 1.53 -0.45 -20.74
C LYS A 121 2.20 0.65 -21.54
N ALA A 122 1.44 1.61 -22.07
CA ALA A 122 1.98 2.72 -22.87
C ALA A 122 2.87 3.68 -22.07
N ASN A 123 2.79 3.65 -20.75
CA ASN A 123 3.62 4.48 -19.86
C ASN A 123 4.68 3.66 -19.09
N ASP A 124 4.99 2.45 -19.55
CA ASP A 124 5.98 1.55 -18.94
C ASP A 124 5.74 1.31 -17.45
N ILE A 125 4.46 1.27 -17.03
CA ILE A 125 4.07 0.94 -15.67
C ILE A 125 3.91 -0.57 -15.54
N ALA A 126 4.65 -1.19 -14.61
CA ALA A 126 4.53 -2.61 -14.33
C ALA A 126 3.15 -2.95 -13.74
N TYR A 127 2.56 -4.06 -14.16
CA TYR A 127 1.32 -4.56 -13.58
C TYR A 127 1.25 -6.09 -13.60
N ILE A 128 0.50 -6.63 -12.64
CA ILE A 128 0.17 -8.06 -12.56
C ILE A 128 -1.32 -8.25 -12.31
N PHE A 129 -1.87 -9.32 -12.85
CA PHE A 129 -3.23 -9.76 -12.56
C PHE A 129 -3.22 -10.76 -11.40
N ALA A 130 -4.09 -10.54 -10.43
CA ALA A 130 -4.23 -11.41 -9.27
C ALA A 130 -5.71 -11.55 -8.90
N ASP A 131 -6.48 -12.15 -9.80
CA ASP A 131 -7.91 -12.33 -9.60
C ASP A 131 -8.19 -13.42 -8.58
N ASP A 132 -9.20 -13.20 -7.74
CA ASP A 132 -9.82 -14.29 -6.97
C ASP A 132 -10.66 -15.20 -7.86
N GLU A 133 -11.20 -16.29 -7.33
CA GLU A 133 -12.02 -17.24 -8.08
C GLU A 133 -13.25 -16.59 -8.74
N SER A 134 -13.74 -15.46 -8.20
CA SER A 134 -14.86 -14.72 -8.77
C SER A 134 -14.46 -13.76 -9.90
N GLY A 135 -13.18 -13.44 -10.03
CA GLY A 135 -12.67 -12.39 -10.91
C GLY A 135 -13.00 -10.97 -10.46
N GLU A 136 -13.56 -10.80 -9.25
CA GLU A 136 -14.09 -9.53 -8.77
C GLU A 136 -13.09 -8.77 -7.88
N LYS A 137 -12.22 -9.50 -7.19
CA LYS A 137 -11.31 -8.97 -6.19
C LYS A 137 -9.89 -9.47 -6.43
N ILE A 138 -8.95 -8.78 -5.83
CA ILE A 138 -7.56 -9.24 -5.78
C ILE A 138 -7.46 -10.38 -4.76
N ASP A 139 -6.94 -11.54 -5.22
CA ASP A 139 -6.40 -12.57 -4.33
C ASP A 139 -5.01 -12.13 -3.87
N ILE A 140 -4.89 -11.85 -2.57
CA ILE A 140 -3.65 -11.33 -1.99
C ILE A 140 -2.54 -12.39 -2.01
N LYS A 141 -2.86 -13.68 -1.90
CA LYS A 141 -1.87 -14.76 -1.94
C LYS A 141 -1.26 -14.87 -3.33
N ILE A 142 -2.11 -14.86 -4.37
CA ILE A 142 -1.64 -14.84 -5.76
C ILE A 142 -0.79 -13.58 -6.01
N ALA A 143 -1.23 -12.42 -5.52
CA ALA A 143 -0.47 -11.19 -5.64
C ALA A 143 0.92 -11.30 -5.00
N LEU A 144 1.00 -11.74 -3.74
CA LEU A 144 2.27 -11.90 -3.02
C LEU A 144 3.20 -12.92 -3.68
N ASP A 145 2.66 -14.04 -4.16
CA ASP A 145 3.43 -15.04 -4.90
C ASP A 145 4.05 -14.46 -6.17
N LYS A 146 3.28 -13.69 -6.95
CA LYS A 146 3.78 -13.00 -8.13
C LYS A 146 4.77 -11.88 -7.81
N LEU A 147 4.56 -11.12 -6.75
CA LEU A 147 5.54 -10.13 -6.27
C LEU A 147 6.87 -10.80 -5.94
N TYR A 148 6.84 -11.95 -5.29
CA TYR A 148 8.04 -12.73 -4.98
C TYR A 148 8.69 -13.32 -6.25
N THR A 149 7.92 -14.06 -7.05
CA THR A 149 8.46 -14.85 -8.16
C THR A 149 8.88 -14.01 -9.37
N LEU A 150 8.12 -12.95 -9.67
CA LEU A 150 8.35 -12.10 -10.83
C LEU A 150 9.25 -10.91 -10.54
N PHE A 151 9.25 -10.36 -9.31
CA PHE A 151 9.96 -9.13 -8.96
C PHE A 151 11.03 -9.32 -7.87
N ASP A 152 11.17 -10.53 -7.30
CA ASP A 152 12.08 -10.85 -6.18
C ASP A 152 11.83 -10.00 -4.92
N ILE A 153 10.57 -9.56 -4.72
CA ILE A 153 10.16 -8.83 -3.53
C ILE A 153 9.95 -9.83 -2.41
N ARG A 154 10.85 -9.84 -1.43
CA ARG A 154 10.86 -10.80 -0.30
C ARG A 154 10.28 -10.20 0.96
N ARG A 155 10.43 -8.88 1.13
CA ARG A 155 9.94 -8.14 2.29
C ARG A 155 9.02 -7.04 1.77
N PHE A 156 7.76 -7.15 2.13
CA PHE A 156 6.72 -6.21 1.71
C PHE A 156 6.20 -5.41 2.91
N ALA A 157 6.33 -4.08 2.88
CA ALA A 157 5.74 -3.20 3.88
C ALA A 157 4.33 -2.78 3.43
N LEU A 158 3.30 -3.38 4.03
CA LEU A 158 1.93 -2.93 3.88
C LEU A 158 1.74 -1.65 4.70
N THR A 159 1.45 -0.52 4.02
CA THR A 159 1.36 0.81 4.62
C THR A 159 -0.07 1.38 4.60
N GLY A 160 -1.06 0.52 4.43
CA GLY A 160 -2.48 0.86 4.58
C GLY A 160 -3.23 1.06 3.27
N GLY A 161 -4.47 1.65 3.20
CA GLY A 161 -5.33 2.00 4.35
C GLY A 161 -6.02 0.84 5.07
N ALA A 162 -6.95 1.20 5.91
CA ALA A 162 -7.64 0.29 6.84
C ALA A 162 -8.24 -0.97 6.17
N ILE A 163 -8.85 -0.82 5.00
CA ILE A 163 -9.54 -1.92 4.31
C ILE A 163 -8.54 -2.95 3.79
N ILE A 164 -7.45 -2.54 3.14
CA ILE A 164 -6.45 -3.50 2.64
C ILE A 164 -5.72 -4.16 3.80
N ASN A 165 -5.44 -3.44 4.89
CA ASN A 165 -4.88 -4.01 6.11
C ASN A 165 -5.78 -5.13 6.65
N ALA A 166 -7.11 -4.89 6.68
CA ALA A 166 -8.08 -5.90 7.09
C ALA A 166 -8.05 -7.15 6.19
N GLU A 167 -7.93 -6.98 4.87
CA GLU A 167 -7.89 -8.11 3.94
C GLU A 167 -6.62 -8.97 4.12
N PHE A 168 -5.45 -8.34 4.37
CA PHE A 168 -4.23 -9.08 4.72
C PHE A 168 -4.35 -9.83 6.05
N LEU A 169 -4.92 -9.18 7.08
CA LEU A 169 -5.14 -9.78 8.39
C LEU A 169 -6.12 -10.96 8.30
N LYS A 170 -7.25 -10.81 7.62
CA LYS A 170 -8.24 -11.90 7.42
C LYS A 170 -7.60 -13.17 6.86
N GLN A 171 -6.63 -13.03 5.97
CA GLN A 171 -5.95 -14.14 5.33
C GLN A 171 -4.72 -14.61 6.09
N ASN A 172 -4.46 -14.02 7.28
CA ASN A 172 -3.32 -14.35 8.13
C ASN A 172 -1.95 -14.13 7.44
N LEU A 173 -1.86 -13.07 6.62
CA LEU A 173 -0.69 -12.75 5.79
C LEU A 173 0.18 -11.62 6.37
N VAL A 174 -0.03 -11.27 7.64
CA VAL A 174 0.78 -10.27 8.35
C VAL A 174 1.65 -10.98 9.38
N ASP A 175 2.96 -10.95 9.18
CA ASP A 175 3.92 -11.60 10.10
C ASP A 175 4.33 -10.67 11.24
N GLU A 176 4.40 -9.36 10.94
CA GLU A 176 4.85 -8.34 11.89
C GLU A 176 4.02 -7.06 11.72
N ILE A 177 3.70 -6.43 12.84
CA ILE A 177 3.03 -5.12 12.89
C ILE A 177 3.96 -4.14 13.58
N ARG A 178 4.32 -3.05 12.90
CA ARG A 178 5.03 -1.90 13.45
C ARG A 178 4.10 -0.72 13.51
N LEU A 179 3.86 -0.21 14.71
CA LEU A 179 3.03 0.96 14.96
C LEU A 179 3.90 2.11 15.46
N LEU A 180 3.96 3.18 14.68
CA LEU A 180 4.44 4.47 15.16
C LEU A 180 3.26 5.24 15.71
N ILE A 181 3.28 5.51 17.01
CA ILE A 181 2.23 6.28 17.66
C ILE A 181 2.73 7.72 17.81
N ALA A 182 2.09 8.62 17.06
CA ALA A 182 2.30 10.06 17.16
C ALA A 182 1.62 10.60 18.43
N PRO A 183 2.20 11.59 19.12
CA PRO A 183 1.71 12.07 20.42
C PRO A 183 0.49 13.01 20.29
N TYR A 184 -0.50 12.61 19.52
CA TYR A 184 -1.71 13.37 19.24
C TYR A 184 -2.97 12.55 19.48
N ILE A 185 -4.03 13.21 19.92
CA ILE A 185 -5.41 12.70 19.87
C ILE A 185 -6.08 13.35 18.67
N ASP A 186 -6.65 12.57 17.78
CA ASP A 186 -7.39 13.07 16.61
C ASP A 186 -8.87 13.31 16.97
N GLY A 187 -9.51 12.34 17.62
CA GLY A 187 -10.91 12.44 18.09
C GLY A 187 -11.96 12.40 16.98
N SER A 188 -11.55 12.30 15.71
CA SER A 188 -12.47 12.22 14.56
C SER A 188 -13.04 10.83 14.36
N GLN A 189 -13.91 10.71 13.34
CA GLN A 189 -14.40 9.42 12.83
C GLN A 189 -13.52 8.86 11.69
N ASN A 190 -12.32 9.38 11.52
CA ASN A 190 -11.38 8.87 10.52
C ASN A 190 -11.03 7.40 10.77
N ALA A 191 -10.55 6.73 9.72
CA ALA A 191 -10.21 5.32 9.74
C ALA A 191 -9.17 4.98 10.81
N THR A 192 -9.29 3.78 11.35
CA THR A 192 -8.27 3.15 12.21
C THR A 192 -7.33 2.27 11.39
N ILE A 193 -6.37 1.60 12.04
CA ILE A 193 -5.40 0.75 11.34
C ILE A 193 -6.03 -0.42 10.57
N CYS A 194 -7.26 -0.82 10.94
CA CYS A 194 -7.94 -1.97 10.35
C CYS A 194 -9.45 -1.77 10.40
N GLU A 195 -10.10 -1.81 9.25
CA GLU A 195 -11.56 -1.73 9.12
C GLU A 195 -12.09 -2.83 8.19
N SER A 196 -12.80 -3.77 8.76
CA SER A 196 -13.37 -4.89 8.01
C SER A 196 -14.65 -4.48 7.28
N VAL A 197 -14.73 -4.77 6.00
CA VAL A 197 -15.97 -4.64 5.22
C VAL A 197 -16.94 -5.72 5.66
N GLY A 198 -18.21 -5.35 5.93
CA GLY A 198 -19.27 -6.30 6.30
C GLY A 198 -19.32 -6.65 7.79
N ASN A 199 -18.77 -5.83 8.67
CA ASN A 199 -18.83 -6.01 10.15
C ASN A 199 -18.32 -7.38 10.65
N VAL A 200 -17.37 -7.98 9.94
CA VAL A 200 -16.73 -9.22 10.39
C VAL A 200 -15.64 -8.86 11.37
N ALA A 201 -15.77 -9.28 12.62
CA ALA A 201 -14.73 -9.07 13.62
C ALA A 201 -13.46 -9.84 13.24
N LEU A 202 -12.32 -9.14 13.31
CA LEU A 202 -10.99 -9.74 13.19
C LEU A 202 -10.40 -9.82 14.59
N THR A 203 -10.17 -11.04 15.05
CA THR A 203 -9.51 -11.27 16.34
C THR A 203 -8.28 -12.14 16.05
N GLN A 204 -7.11 -11.51 16.05
CA GLN A 204 -5.82 -12.18 15.90
C GLN A 204 -4.89 -11.78 17.02
N GLU A 205 -4.16 -12.76 17.54
CA GLU A 205 -3.18 -12.52 18.60
C GLU A 205 -1.81 -12.22 17.99
N PHE A 206 -1.17 -11.19 18.53
CA PHE A 206 0.21 -10.84 18.25
C PHE A 206 0.96 -10.68 19.58
N LYS A 207 2.23 -11.01 19.61
CA LYS A 207 3.10 -10.86 20.78
C LYS A 207 3.94 -9.61 20.64
N LEU A 208 3.96 -8.80 21.70
CA LEU A 208 4.83 -7.63 21.75
C LEU A 208 6.30 -8.08 21.78
N ASP A 209 7.05 -7.63 20.79
CA ASP A 209 8.48 -7.91 20.63
C ASP A 209 9.34 -6.71 21.07
N GLU A 210 8.94 -5.51 20.69
CA GLU A 210 9.67 -4.27 21.02
C GLU A 210 8.70 -3.14 21.42
N CYS A 211 9.11 -2.35 22.41
CA CYS A 211 8.48 -1.10 22.79
C CYS A 211 9.57 -0.04 22.97
N LYS A 212 9.64 0.93 22.06
CA LYS A 212 10.71 1.93 22.02
C LYS A 212 10.13 3.33 22.09
N LYS A 213 10.58 4.12 23.09
CA LYS A 213 10.30 5.55 23.10
C LYS A 213 11.16 6.23 22.03
N LEU A 214 10.51 6.99 21.17
CA LEU A 214 11.14 7.78 20.13
C LEU A 214 11.34 9.23 20.58
N LYS A 215 12.08 9.99 19.77
CA LYS A 215 12.15 11.45 19.93
C LYS A 215 10.74 12.04 19.76
N GLU A 216 10.59 13.31 20.14
CA GLU A 216 9.36 14.08 19.97
C GLU A 216 8.12 13.41 20.59
N ASN A 217 8.34 12.63 21.67
CA ASN A 217 7.30 11.89 22.39
C ASN A 217 6.57 10.81 21.57
N GLY A 218 7.11 10.40 20.42
CA GLY A 218 6.61 9.27 19.65
C GLY A 218 6.90 7.93 20.34
N LEU A 219 6.19 6.89 19.92
CA LEU A 219 6.36 5.52 20.39
C LEU A 219 6.37 4.55 19.21
N LEU A 220 7.34 3.64 19.19
CA LEU A 220 7.33 2.49 18.29
C LEU A 220 6.97 1.23 19.07
N LEU A 221 5.93 0.53 18.60
CA LEU A 221 5.57 -0.81 19.04
C LEU A 221 5.79 -1.79 17.89
N VAL A 222 6.48 -2.89 18.18
CA VAL A 222 6.65 -4.00 17.24
C VAL A 222 5.97 -5.23 17.81
N TYR A 223 5.03 -5.76 17.04
CA TYR A 223 4.34 -7.00 17.36
C TYR A 223 4.65 -8.05 16.30
N LYS A 224 4.89 -9.27 16.74
CA LYS A 224 5.06 -10.44 15.87
C LYS A 224 3.88 -11.39 16.00
N LYS A 225 3.59 -12.07 14.92
CA LYS A 225 2.57 -13.12 14.90
C LYS A 225 2.85 -14.15 15.98
N ALA A 226 1.79 -14.54 16.71
CA ALA A 226 1.87 -15.50 17.82
C ALA A 226 2.16 -16.93 17.34
#